data_1aba4cc6ed066da4aa0496f2263c2d89
#
_entry.id   1aba4cc6ed066da4aa0496f2263c2d89
#
_cell.length_a   1.000
_cell.length_b   1.000
_cell.length_c   1.000
_cell.angle_alpha   90.00
_cell.angle_beta   90.00
_cell.angle_gamma   90.00
#
_symmetry.space_group_name_H-M   'P 1'
#
loop_
_entity.id
_entity.type
_entity.pdbx_description
1 polymer ?
#
loop_
_entity_poly.entity_id
_entity_poly.type
_entity_poly.pdbx_seq_one_letter_code
_entity_poly.pdbx_strand_id
1 'polypeptide(L)'
;NSMTDFNCKRDSINNLYIKKNDMIDGPTVALDCHSDEVGFIVENINSNGTINFLPLGGWHITNIPAHSVVIKNFKGEYIKGVVASKPPHFMTAEEKQKLPKLDELVIDIGTSSYDETVNLYGIEVGNPITPDVTFSYDSKIDVVRGKAFDNRLGCAIVMEIMREIKDAN
;
A
#
# COMPACT_ATOMS: atom_id res chain seq x y z
N ASN A 1 7.61 14.94 22.40
CA ASN A 1 8.17 14.09 23.46
C ASN A 1 9.39 13.40 22.90
N SER A 2 10.56 13.65 23.47
CA SER A 2 11.84 13.16 23.00
C SER A 2 11.95 11.65 23.24
N MET A 3 12.35 10.90 22.20
CA MET A 3 12.77 9.50 22.34
C MET A 3 14.19 9.38 22.91
N THR A 4 14.55 10.22 23.86
CA THR A 4 15.90 10.27 24.46
C THR A 4 16.29 8.99 25.18
N ASP A 5 15.29 8.20 25.61
CA ASP A 5 15.50 6.95 26.37
C ASP A 5 15.73 5.74 25.47
N PHE A 6 15.70 5.94 24.15
CA PHE A 6 15.85 4.89 23.17
C PHE A 6 16.95 5.20 22.16
N ASN A 7 17.71 4.18 21.81
CA ASN A 7 18.64 4.21 20.68
C ASN A 7 17.92 3.71 19.43
N CYS A 8 17.89 4.56 18.40
CA CYS A 8 17.24 4.27 17.11
C CYS A 8 18.29 4.12 16.03
N LYS A 9 18.28 2.99 15.34
CA LYS A 9 19.19 2.70 14.22
C LYS A 9 18.37 2.25 13.00
N ARG A 10 18.70 2.80 11.84
CA ARG A 10 18.16 2.36 10.55
C ARG A 10 19.23 1.59 9.77
N ASP A 11 18.85 0.48 9.13
CA ASP A 11 19.73 -0.25 8.23
C ASP A 11 19.60 0.20 6.75
N SER A 12 20.34 -0.44 5.86
CA SER A 12 20.40 -0.11 4.42
C SER A 12 19.11 -0.40 3.65
N ILE A 13 18.21 -1.22 4.19
CA ILE A 13 16.91 -1.54 3.60
C ILE A 13 15.75 -0.87 4.34
N ASN A 14 16.07 0.15 5.16
CA ASN A 14 15.13 0.97 5.91
C ASN A 14 14.41 0.29 7.08
N ASN A 15 14.88 -0.85 7.59
CA ASN A 15 14.39 -1.35 8.85
C ASN A 15 14.79 -0.40 9.99
N LEU A 16 13.88 -0.14 10.91
CA LEU A 16 14.10 0.68 12.09
C LEU A 16 14.23 -0.20 13.32
N TYR A 17 15.40 -0.22 13.93
CA TYR A 17 15.68 -0.88 15.19
C TYR A 17 15.62 0.14 16.32
N ILE A 18 14.84 -0.16 17.36
CA ILE A 18 14.69 0.70 18.52
C ILE A 18 15.03 -0.12 19.77
N LYS A 19 15.98 0.35 20.56
CA LYS A 19 16.44 -0.33 21.77
C LYS A 19 16.42 0.66 22.94
N LYS A 20 15.93 0.23 24.11
CA LYS A 20 16.01 1.02 25.34
C LYS A 20 17.49 1.16 25.76
N ASN A 21 17.90 2.37 26.19
CA ASN A 21 19.30 2.67 26.49
C ASN A 21 19.84 1.90 27.70
N ASP A 22 19.04 1.79 28.76
CA ASP A 22 19.44 1.23 30.06
C ASP A 22 18.98 -0.24 30.21
N MET A 23 19.25 -1.05 29.17
CA MET A 23 18.95 -2.49 29.28
C MET A 23 19.92 -3.19 30.23
N ILE A 24 19.35 -3.84 31.25
CA ILE A 24 20.10 -4.73 32.16
C ILE A 24 20.41 -6.07 31.47
N ASP A 25 21.43 -6.77 31.96
CA ASP A 25 21.74 -8.13 31.51
C ASP A 25 20.57 -9.08 31.82
N GLY A 26 20.07 -9.74 30.80
CA GLY A 26 18.93 -10.65 30.93
C GLY A 26 18.39 -11.11 29.56
N PRO A 27 17.29 -11.86 29.57
CA PRO A 27 16.64 -12.28 28.33
C PRO A 27 16.20 -11.06 27.50
N THR A 28 16.50 -11.09 26.20
CA THR A 28 16.06 -10.05 25.26
C THR A 28 14.75 -10.47 24.62
N VAL A 29 13.76 -9.57 24.66
CA VAL A 29 12.50 -9.71 23.93
C VAL A 29 12.54 -8.76 22.74
N ALA A 30 12.30 -9.27 21.54
CA ALA A 30 12.13 -8.48 20.32
C ALA A 30 10.65 -8.42 19.93
N LEU A 31 10.16 -7.23 19.65
CA LEU A 31 8.85 -7.00 19.05
C LEU A 31 9.06 -6.62 17.60
N ASP A 32 8.41 -7.33 16.69
CA ASP A 32 8.54 -7.11 15.25
C ASP A 32 7.19 -6.72 14.64
N CYS A 33 7.23 -5.75 13.73
CA CYS A 33 6.07 -5.31 12.95
C CYS A 33 6.54 -4.62 11.68
N HIS A 34 5.67 -4.59 10.64
CA HIS A 34 5.97 -3.89 9.40
C HIS A 34 4.98 -2.75 9.13
N SER A 35 5.42 -1.72 8.42
CA SER A 35 4.62 -0.51 8.13
C SER A 35 4.17 -0.39 6.67
N ASP A 36 4.71 -1.21 5.78
CA ASP A 36 4.31 -1.28 4.37
C ASP A 36 2.96 -1.98 4.20
N GLU A 37 2.43 -1.91 3.02
CA GLU A 37 1.18 -2.54 2.62
C GLU A 37 1.30 -3.18 1.23
N VAL A 38 0.42 -4.10 0.91
CA VAL A 38 0.29 -4.64 -0.45
C VAL A 38 -0.15 -3.53 -1.41
N GLY A 39 0.32 -3.59 -2.63
CA GLY A 39 0.00 -2.59 -3.65
C GLY A 39 0.37 -3.08 -5.04
N PHE A 40 0.68 -2.14 -5.91
CA PHE A 40 1.11 -2.41 -7.28
C PHE A 40 2.21 -1.43 -7.69
N ILE A 41 2.82 -1.69 -8.83
CA ILE A 41 3.79 -0.81 -9.47
C ILE A 41 3.45 -0.69 -10.95
N VAL A 42 3.61 0.49 -11.53
CA VAL A 42 3.42 0.72 -12.97
C VAL A 42 4.43 -0.10 -13.76
N GLU A 43 3.94 -1.00 -14.62
CA GLU A 43 4.76 -1.84 -15.50
C GLU A 43 4.91 -1.20 -16.88
N ASN A 44 3.81 -0.73 -17.45
CA ASN A 44 3.77 -0.14 -18.79
C ASN A 44 2.58 0.80 -18.92
N ILE A 45 2.66 1.73 -19.87
CA ILE A 45 1.57 2.64 -20.23
C ILE A 45 1.18 2.37 -21.69
N ASN A 46 -0.09 2.09 -21.91
CA ASN A 46 -0.64 1.74 -23.21
C ASN A 46 -0.88 2.98 -24.08
N SER A 47 -0.96 2.79 -25.38
CA SER A 47 -1.23 3.90 -26.35
C SER A 47 -2.55 4.63 -26.11
N ASN A 48 -3.54 3.94 -25.52
CA ASN A 48 -4.85 4.50 -25.15
C ASN A 48 -4.87 5.16 -23.75
N GLY A 49 -3.71 5.28 -23.08
CA GLY A 49 -3.59 5.91 -21.77
C GLY A 49 -3.78 4.99 -20.58
N THR A 50 -4.28 3.77 -20.76
CA THR A 50 -4.41 2.80 -19.66
C THR A 50 -3.04 2.28 -19.20
N ILE A 51 -2.97 1.81 -17.96
CA ILE A 51 -1.72 1.46 -17.30
C ILE A 51 -1.71 -0.03 -16.95
N ASN A 52 -0.72 -0.76 -17.43
CA ASN A 52 -0.43 -2.11 -16.94
C ASN A 52 0.37 -2.03 -15.65
N PHE A 53 0.18 -3.01 -14.77
CA PHE A 53 0.76 -2.99 -13.43
C PHE A 53 1.17 -4.39 -12.96
N LEU A 54 2.16 -4.43 -12.09
CA LEU A 54 2.60 -5.64 -11.39
C LEU A 54 2.16 -5.58 -9.92
N PRO A 55 1.81 -6.72 -9.31
CA PRO A 55 1.45 -6.76 -7.90
C PRO A 55 2.70 -6.67 -7.01
N LEU A 56 2.56 -5.96 -5.91
CA LEU A 56 3.52 -5.93 -4.81
C LEU A 56 2.83 -6.57 -3.60
N GLY A 57 3.37 -7.70 -3.13
CA GLY A 57 2.75 -8.53 -2.11
C GLY A 57 1.70 -9.50 -2.65
N GLY A 58 1.01 -10.20 -1.75
CA GLY A 58 0.02 -11.22 -2.09
C GLY A 58 -1.35 -10.63 -2.41
N TRP A 59 -1.85 -10.89 -3.61
CA TRP A 59 -3.19 -10.49 -4.04
C TRP A 59 -4.01 -11.69 -4.51
N HIS A 60 -5.28 -11.74 -4.10
CA HIS A 60 -6.23 -12.66 -4.71
C HIS A 60 -6.83 -11.98 -5.94
N ILE A 61 -6.65 -12.57 -7.12
CA ILE A 61 -6.97 -11.93 -8.41
C ILE A 61 -8.42 -11.43 -8.51
N THR A 62 -9.37 -12.12 -7.90
CA THR A 62 -10.79 -11.74 -7.94
C THR A 62 -11.11 -10.50 -7.12
N ASN A 63 -10.22 -10.10 -6.21
CA ASN A 63 -10.41 -8.92 -5.39
C ASN A 63 -9.80 -7.66 -5.99
N ILE A 64 -9.07 -7.77 -7.11
CA ILE A 64 -8.38 -6.62 -7.72
C ILE A 64 -9.31 -5.76 -8.60
N PRO A 65 -10.20 -6.32 -9.45
CA PRO A 65 -11.07 -5.52 -10.29
C PRO A 65 -11.97 -4.56 -9.52
N ALA A 66 -12.23 -3.39 -10.11
CA ALA A 66 -13.05 -2.31 -9.56
C ALA A 66 -12.50 -1.62 -8.29
N HIS A 67 -11.27 -1.94 -7.86
CA HIS A 67 -10.62 -1.17 -6.80
C HIS A 67 -10.30 0.25 -7.27
N SER A 68 -10.66 1.23 -6.45
CA SER A 68 -10.07 2.56 -6.54
C SER A 68 -8.62 2.51 -6.06
N VAL A 69 -7.74 3.14 -6.81
CA VAL A 69 -6.30 3.17 -6.53
C VAL A 69 -5.76 4.59 -6.62
N VAL A 70 -4.61 4.80 -6.00
CA VAL A 70 -3.85 6.03 -6.08
C VAL A 70 -2.44 5.71 -6.55
N ILE A 71 -1.99 6.40 -7.59
CA ILE A 71 -0.64 6.32 -8.14
C ILE A 71 0.14 7.54 -7.64
N LYS A 72 1.29 7.33 -7.05
CA LYS A 72 2.19 8.43 -6.68
C LYS A 72 3.26 8.59 -7.76
N ASN A 73 3.23 9.69 -8.50
CA ASN A 73 4.26 9.99 -9.48
C ASN A 73 5.57 10.47 -8.83
N PHE A 74 6.66 10.52 -9.59
CA PHE A 74 7.97 10.96 -9.07
C PHE A 74 8.02 12.45 -8.70
N LYS A 75 7.04 13.25 -9.11
CA LYS A 75 6.86 14.63 -8.66
C LYS A 75 6.20 14.73 -7.27
N GLY A 76 5.72 13.59 -6.73
CA GLY A 76 5.05 13.52 -5.43
C GLY A 76 3.55 13.77 -5.49
N GLU A 77 2.96 13.85 -6.67
CA GLU A 77 1.52 14.02 -6.87
C GLU A 77 0.80 12.67 -6.76
N TYR A 78 -0.45 12.71 -6.31
CA TYR A 78 -1.30 11.54 -6.13
C TYR A 78 -2.44 11.55 -7.16
N ILE A 79 -2.37 10.64 -8.11
CA ILE A 79 -3.32 10.51 -9.22
C ILE A 79 -4.28 9.36 -8.92
N LYS A 80 -5.58 9.64 -8.94
CA LYS A 80 -6.62 8.62 -8.73
C LYS A 80 -6.88 7.84 -10.00
N GLY A 81 -7.15 6.54 -9.83
CA GLY A 81 -7.54 5.66 -10.90
C GLY A 81 -8.41 4.52 -10.40
N VAL A 82 -8.85 3.70 -11.29
CA VAL A 82 -9.64 2.50 -11.01
C VAL A 82 -9.05 1.30 -11.75
N VAL A 83 -9.05 0.15 -11.11
CA VAL A 83 -8.68 -1.09 -11.80
C VAL A 83 -9.84 -1.53 -12.66
N ALA A 84 -9.65 -1.47 -13.96
CA ALA A 84 -10.63 -1.83 -14.97
C ALA A 84 -10.36 -3.25 -15.52
N SER A 85 -11.44 -3.94 -15.86
CA SER A 85 -11.44 -5.24 -16.54
C SER A 85 -12.36 -5.20 -17.74
N LYS A 86 -12.24 -6.18 -18.63
CA LYS A 86 -13.17 -6.34 -19.77
C LYS A 86 -14.62 -6.40 -19.26
N PRO A 87 -15.53 -5.51 -19.73
CA PRO A 87 -16.92 -5.54 -19.29
C PRO A 87 -17.63 -6.85 -19.68
N PRO A 88 -18.54 -7.38 -18.86
CA PRO A 88 -19.20 -8.67 -19.11
C PRO A 88 -19.95 -8.77 -20.44
N HIS A 89 -20.44 -7.63 -20.98
CA HIS A 89 -21.16 -7.64 -22.28
C HIS A 89 -20.22 -7.86 -23.47
N PHE A 90 -18.93 -7.63 -23.30
CA PHE A 90 -17.92 -7.88 -24.34
C PHE A 90 -17.21 -9.22 -24.12
N MET A 91 -17.58 -9.98 -23.07
CA MET A 91 -17.03 -11.29 -22.79
C MET A 91 -17.83 -12.38 -23.51
N THR A 92 -17.12 -13.39 -24.04
CA THR A 92 -17.73 -14.65 -24.50
C THR A 92 -18.29 -15.44 -23.32
N ALA A 93 -19.12 -16.45 -23.60
CA ALA A 93 -19.65 -17.35 -22.56
C ALA A 93 -18.53 -18.11 -21.83
N GLU A 94 -17.44 -18.42 -22.54
CA GLU A 94 -16.27 -19.09 -21.98
C GLU A 94 -15.44 -18.15 -21.08
N GLU A 95 -15.21 -16.91 -21.50
CA GLU A 95 -14.49 -15.90 -20.70
C GLU A 95 -15.20 -15.60 -19.38
N LYS A 96 -16.54 -15.57 -19.37
CA LYS A 96 -17.34 -15.34 -18.15
C LYS A 96 -17.20 -16.43 -17.08
N GLN A 97 -16.76 -17.62 -17.47
CA GLN A 97 -16.57 -18.76 -16.56
C GLN A 97 -15.15 -18.87 -16.02
N LYS A 98 -14.21 -18.09 -16.57
CA LYS A 98 -12.81 -18.10 -16.15
C LYS A 98 -12.54 -16.98 -15.16
N LEU A 99 -11.61 -17.22 -14.25
CA LEU A 99 -11.04 -16.14 -13.44
C LEU A 99 -10.25 -15.19 -14.34
N PRO A 100 -10.35 -13.87 -14.12
CA PRO A 100 -9.53 -12.92 -14.85
C PRO A 100 -8.04 -13.19 -14.58
N LYS A 101 -7.20 -12.93 -15.57
CA LYS A 101 -5.76 -12.91 -15.37
C LYS A 101 -5.30 -11.49 -15.07
N LEU A 102 -4.15 -11.36 -14.43
CA LEU A 102 -3.61 -10.05 -14.06
C LEU A 102 -3.31 -9.19 -15.30
N ASP A 103 -2.79 -9.80 -16.35
CA ASP A 103 -2.48 -9.16 -17.63
C ASP A 103 -3.71 -8.71 -18.42
N GLU A 104 -4.91 -9.16 -18.03
CA GLU A 104 -6.20 -8.70 -18.57
C GLU A 104 -6.76 -7.47 -17.83
N LEU A 105 -6.11 -7.07 -16.73
CA LEU A 105 -6.49 -5.90 -15.94
C LEU A 105 -5.62 -4.70 -16.29
N VAL A 106 -6.21 -3.52 -16.26
CA VAL A 106 -5.50 -2.25 -16.43
C VAL A 106 -5.96 -1.25 -15.38
N ILE A 107 -5.14 -0.24 -15.11
CA ILE A 107 -5.60 0.91 -14.35
C ILE A 107 -5.97 2.02 -15.33
N ASP A 108 -7.16 2.57 -15.15
CA ASP A 108 -7.70 3.70 -15.89
C ASP A 108 -7.72 4.94 -14.98
N ILE A 109 -7.09 6.00 -15.42
CA ILE A 109 -7.07 7.32 -14.75
C ILE A 109 -7.90 8.36 -15.49
N GLY A 110 -8.64 7.96 -16.53
CA GLY A 110 -9.49 8.83 -17.35
C GLY A 110 -8.78 9.48 -18.53
N THR A 111 -7.53 9.12 -18.81
CA THR A 111 -6.79 9.59 -20.00
C THR A 111 -7.15 8.78 -21.24
N SER A 112 -6.98 9.38 -22.42
CA SER A 112 -7.29 8.76 -23.71
C SER A 112 -6.06 8.47 -24.57
N SER A 113 -4.88 8.85 -24.10
CA SER A 113 -3.62 8.64 -24.82
C SER A 113 -2.44 8.45 -23.88
N TYR A 114 -1.39 7.79 -24.38
CA TYR A 114 -0.10 7.69 -23.73
C TYR A 114 0.45 9.07 -23.31
N ASP A 115 0.36 10.04 -24.21
CA ASP A 115 0.88 11.39 -24.00
C ASP A 115 0.20 12.09 -22.82
N GLU A 116 -1.12 11.98 -22.71
CA GLU A 116 -1.84 12.51 -21.53
C GLU A 116 -1.39 11.85 -20.23
N THR A 117 -1.26 10.53 -20.20
CA THR A 117 -0.85 9.81 -18.99
C THR A 117 0.56 10.17 -18.56
N VAL A 118 1.49 10.26 -19.51
CA VAL A 118 2.91 10.52 -19.21
C VAL A 118 3.18 12.02 -19.05
N ASN A 119 2.78 12.84 -20.00
CA ASN A 119 3.21 14.25 -20.02
C ASN A 119 2.31 15.16 -19.18
N LEU A 120 0.99 14.89 -19.14
CA LEU A 120 0.07 15.71 -18.34
C LEU A 120 0.06 15.25 -16.87
N TYR A 121 -0.06 13.94 -16.61
CA TYR A 121 -0.13 13.41 -15.25
C TYR A 121 1.21 12.95 -14.68
N GLY A 122 2.27 12.89 -15.48
CA GLY A 122 3.62 12.53 -15.04
C GLY A 122 3.74 11.10 -14.53
N ILE A 123 2.89 10.19 -15.06
CA ILE A 123 2.97 8.76 -14.71
C ILE A 123 4.11 8.12 -15.47
N GLU A 124 4.93 7.36 -14.77
CA GLU A 124 6.10 6.68 -15.33
C GLU A 124 6.16 5.23 -14.84
N VAL A 125 6.85 4.39 -15.58
CA VAL A 125 7.17 3.02 -15.15
C VAL A 125 7.90 3.06 -13.81
N GLY A 126 7.49 2.20 -12.88
CA GLY A 126 8.03 2.18 -11.52
C GLY A 126 7.32 3.09 -10.52
N ASN A 127 6.31 3.87 -10.93
CA ASN A 127 5.49 4.60 -9.97
C ASN A 127 4.72 3.64 -9.06
N PRO A 128 4.74 3.81 -7.74
CA PRO A 128 4.00 2.97 -6.81
C PRO A 128 2.51 3.29 -6.84
N ILE A 129 1.72 2.24 -6.65
CA ILE A 129 0.25 2.27 -6.67
C ILE A 129 -0.28 1.61 -5.41
N THR A 130 -1.27 2.21 -4.77
CA THR A 130 -1.89 1.66 -3.57
C THR A 130 -3.41 1.75 -3.65
N PRO A 131 -4.17 0.88 -2.95
CA PRO A 131 -5.62 1.06 -2.79
C PRO A 131 -5.98 2.43 -2.23
N ASP A 132 -6.97 3.10 -2.83
CA ASP A 132 -7.49 4.40 -2.35
C ASP A 132 -8.57 4.15 -1.29
N VAL A 133 -8.14 3.95 -0.04
CA VAL A 133 -9.03 3.72 1.11
C VAL A 133 -8.82 4.82 2.13
N THR A 134 -9.88 5.56 2.43
CA THR A 134 -9.87 6.60 3.45
C THR A 134 -10.09 6.00 4.84
N PHE A 135 -9.25 6.41 5.80
CA PHE A 135 -9.45 6.06 7.20
C PHE A 135 -10.72 6.71 7.73
N SER A 136 -11.51 5.97 8.48
CA SER A 136 -12.71 6.48 9.17
C SER A 136 -12.91 5.81 10.52
N TYR A 137 -13.50 6.55 11.45
CA TYR A 137 -13.89 6.08 12.76
C TYR A 137 -15.42 6.24 12.95
N ASP A 138 -16.08 5.17 13.32
CA ASP A 138 -17.49 5.15 13.64
C ASP A 138 -17.67 5.15 15.16
N SER A 139 -17.98 6.32 15.72
CA SER A 139 -18.12 6.51 17.16
C SER A 139 -19.38 5.85 17.76
N LYS A 140 -20.33 5.40 16.93
CA LYS A 140 -21.57 4.76 17.43
C LYS A 140 -21.31 3.32 17.87
N ILE A 141 -20.36 2.67 17.25
CA ILE A 141 -20.03 1.26 17.49
C ILE A 141 -18.55 1.04 17.83
N ASP A 142 -17.79 2.13 18.02
CA ASP A 142 -16.37 2.12 18.36
C ASP A 142 -15.52 1.29 17.36
N VAL A 143 -15.69 1.54 16.07
CA VAL A 143 -15.04 0.80 14.99
C VAL A 143 -14.25 1.73 14.09
N VAL A 144 -13.01 1.35 13.80
CA VAL A 144 -12.17 1.99 12.77
C VAL A 144 -12.23 1.20 11.46
N ARG A 145 -12.19 1.91 10.33
CA ARG A 145 -12.07 1.34 8.99
C ARG A 145 -10.90 2.01 8.28
N GLY A 146 -10.11 1.22 7.59
CA GLY A 146 -8.94 1.73 6.87
C GLY A 146 -8.23 0.61 6.14
N LYS A 147 -7.07 0.92 5.58
CA LYS A 147 -6.15 -0.04 4.96
C LYS A 147 -4.90 -0.24 5.80
N ALA A 148 -4.08 -1.23 5.46
CA ALA A 148 -2.78 -1.49 6.07
C ALA A 148 -2.83 -1.76 7.59
N PHE A 149 -3.95 -2.25 8.14
CA PHE A 149 -3.98 -2.73 9.53
C PHE A 149 -2.98 -3.86 9.77
N ASP A 150 -2.78 -4.69 8.78
CA ASP A 150 -1.64 -5.59 8.69
C ASP A 150 -0.48 -4.84 7.98
N ASN A 151 0.56 -4.39 8.70
CA ASN A 151 0.66 -4.57 10.16
C ASN A 151 0.89 -3.21 10.88
N ARG A 152 0.29 -2.13 10.39
CA ARG A 152 0.39 -0.80 11.06
C ARG A 152 -0.29 -0.77 12.43
N LEU A 153 -1.26 -1.69 12.68
CA LEU A 153 -1.81 -1.88 14.02
C LEU A 153 -0.71 -2.40 14.97
N GLY A 154 0.09 -3.38 14.52
CA GLY A 154 1.25 -3.85 15.25
C GLY A 154 2.25 -2.71 15.53
N CYS A 155 2.51 -1.83 14.55
CA CYS A 155 3.35 -0.65 14.77
C CYS A 155 2.79 0.27 15.87
N ALA A 156 1.48 0.51 15.88
CA ALA A 156 0.84 1.34 16.89
C ALA A 156 0.94 0.71 18.29
N ILE A 157 0.72 -0.61 18.38
CA ILE A 157 0.86 -1.36 19.63
C ILE A 157 2.29 -1.31 20.15
N VAL A 158 3.28 -1.53 19.30
CA VAL A 158 4.72 -1.43 19.70
C VAL A 158 5.05 -0.03 20.17
N MET A 159 4.56 1.00 19.50
CA MET A 159 4.77 2.40 19.94
C MET A 159 4.16 2.66 21.32
N GLU A 160 3.00 2.11 21.63
CA GLU A 160 2.36 2.27 22.93
C GLU A 160 3.10 1.48 24.03
N ILE A 161 3.49 0.23 23.76
CA ILE A 161 4.35 -0.55 24.65
C ILE A 161 5.64 0.23 24.99
N MET A 162 6.27 0.84 23.99
CA MET A 162 7.48 1.64 24.21
C MET A 162 7.23 2.85 25.13
N ARG A 163 6.04 3.48 25.06
CA ARG A 163 5.67 4.56 25.98
C ARG A 163 5.52 4.05 27.41
N GLU A 164 4.88 2.89 27.57
CA GLU A 164 4.66 2.29 28.88
C GLU A 164 5.96 1.81 29.55
N ILE A 165 6.86 1.19 28.77
CA ILE A 165 8.13 0.67 29.32
C ILE A 165 9.22 1.73 29.46
N LYS A 166 8.98 2.96 29.02
CA LYS A 166 9.94 4.05 29.10
C LYS A 166 10.44 4.25 30.55
N ASP A 167 9.54 4.23 31.51
CA ASP A 167 9.80 4.45 32.94
C ASP A 167 9.95 3.12 33.73
N ALA A 168 9.87 1.97 33.05
CA ALA A 168 10.07 0.66 33.68
C ALA A 168 11.57 0.35 33.83
N ASN A 169 11.96 -0.14 35.00
CA ASN A 169 13.32 -0.62 35.31
C ASN A 169 13.54 -2.06 34.84
#